data_23643cb7516ad14f07770f313654acf3
#
_entry.id   23643cb7516ad14f07770f313654acf3
#
_cell.length_a   1.000
_cell.length_b   1.000
_cell.length_c   1.000
_cell.angle_alpha   90.00
_cell.angle_beta   90.00
_cell.angle_gamma   90.00
#
_symmetry.space_group_name_H-M   'P 1'
#
loop_
_entity.id
_entity.type
_entity.pdbx_description
1 polymer ?
#
loop_
_entity_poly.entity_id
_entity_poly.type
_entity_poly.pdbx_seq_one_letter_code
_entity_poly.pdbx_strand_id
1 'polypeptide(L)'
;MTVVDLSQTLKTGMRVYPGDPSVKIVQVHNLNREGWRLKNLSMGSHTGTHVDAFSHMDKNGNTLDKIPPDKFFGPAVFLKSTDKLPNNKGLIFGKDRLRIEDFNKIISAKPLFLGISINCDFPVPLERKLLQFGVIIFGNLVNVEKLPKKKIFMFYGLPLKIKDGDGSPIRAVAIY
;
A
#
# COMPACT_ATOMS: atom_id res chain seq x y z
N MET A 1 9.58 -20.49 -8.29
CA MET A 1 9.42 -19.17 -7.67
C MET A 1 8.56 -18.31 -8.59
N THR A 2 7.40 -17.87 -8.12
CA THR A 2 6.47 -17.00 -8.86
C THR A 2 6.52 -15.61 -8.25
N VAL A 3 6.64 -14.57 -9.09
CA VAL A 3 6.61 -13.16 -8.68
C VAL A 3 5.34 -12.51 -9.25
N VAL A 4 4.53 -11.92 -8.40
CA VAL A 4 3.33 -11.16 -8.80
C VAL A 4 3.56 -9.69 -8.51
N ASP A 5 3.51 -8.85 -9.54
CA ASP A 5 3.51 -7.40 -9.42
C ASP A 5 2.12 -6.91 -9.02
N LEU A 6 2.03 -6.30 -7.86
CA LEU A 6 0.79 -5.78 -7.27
C LEU A 6 0.65 -4.26 -7.45
N SER A 7 1.48 -3.64 -8.29
CA SER A 7 1.58 -2.18 -8.39
C SER A 7 0.91 -1.64 -9.64
N GLN A 8 0.24 -0.51 -9.49
CA GLN A 8 -0.22 0.30 -10.61
C GLN A 8 0.98 0.96 -11.32
N THR A 9 0.89 1.07 -12.65
CA THR A 9 1.84 1.90 -13.41
C THR A 9 1.53 3.37 -13.18
N LEU A 10 2.52 4.13 -12.69
CA LEU A 10 2.41 5.58 -12.57
C LEU A 10 2.49 6.24 -13.94
N LYS A 11 1.53 7.11 -14.25
CA LYS A 11 1.46 7.85 -15.52
C LYS A 11 0.82 9.22 -15.34
N THR A 12 1.23 10.18 -16.15
CA THR A 12 0.60 11.51 -16.20
C THR A 12 -0.91 11.39 -16.40
N GLY A 13 -1.69 12.13 -15.61
CA GLY A 13 -3.14 12.16 -15.68
C GLY A 13 -3.85 10.89 -15.19
N MET A 14 -3.15 9.98 -14.49
CA MET A 14 -3.84 8.86 -13.84
C MET A 14 -4.80 9.36 -12.76
N ARG A 15 -5.81 8.53 -12.46
CA ARG A 15 -6.79 8.86 -11.43
C ARG A 15 -6.12 8.96 -10.05
N VAL A 16 -6.40 10.01 -9.33
CA VAL A 16 -6.03 10.24 -7.93
C VAL A 16 -7.29 10.37 -7.08
N TYR A 17 -7.13 10.42 -5.76
CA TYR A 17 -8.25 10.72 -4.87
C TYR A 17 -8.79 12.15 -5.15
N PRO A 18 -10.11 12.38 -5.07
CA PRO A 18 -10.68 13.71 -5.30
C PRO A 18 -10.07 14.78 -4.37
N GLY A 19 -9.48 15.82 -4.97
CA GLY A 19 -8.79 16.89 -4.25
C GLY A 19 -7.27 16.73 -4.19
N ASP A 20 -6.72 15.56 -4.48
CA ASP A 20 -5.27 15.35 -4.51
C ASP A 20 -4.59 15.97 -5.74
N PRO A 21 -3.29 16.28 -5.65
CA PRO A 21 -2.52 16.80 -6.77
C PRO A 21 -2.51 15.83 -7.96
N SER A 22 -2.71 16.37 -9.16
CA SER A 22 -2.62 15.57 -10.39
C SER A 22 -1.19 15.05 -10.63
N VAL A 23 -1.09 13.82 -11.14
CA VAL A 23 0.20 13.21 -11.49
C VAL A 23 0.75 13.86 -12.77
N LYS A 24 2.01 14.33 -12.71
CA LYS A 24 2.76 14.85 -13.86
C LYS A 24 4.12 14.16 -13.92
N ILE A 25 4.40 13.48 -15.02
CA ILE A 25 5.67 12.81 -15.30
C ILE A 25 6.18 13.36 -16.63
N VAL A 26 7.18 14.25 -16.56
CA VAL A 26 7.68 15.02 -17.70
C VAL A 26 9.12 14.63 -18.01
N GLN A 27 9.42 14.40 -19.29
CA GLN A 27 10.79 14.22 -19.76
C GLN A 27 11.52 15.58 -19.71
N VAL A 28 12.61 15.66 -18.93
CA VAL A 28 13.40 16.88 -18.78
C VAL A 28 14.75 16.78 -19.48
N HIS A 29 15.35 15.58 -19.55
CA HIS A 29 16.52 15.30 -20.37
C HIS A 29 16.23 14.17 -21.37
N ASN A 30 16.85 14.23 -22.54
CA ASN A 30 16.74 13.22 -23.58
C ASN A 30 18.11 12.83 -24.15
N LEU A 31 18.17 11.66 -24.81
CA LEU A 31 19.43 11.10 -25.32
C LEU A 31 20.11 12.00 -26.38
N ASN A 32 19.32 12.71 -27.19
CA ASN A 32 19.87 13.48 -28.30
C ASN A 32 20.57 14.76 -27.87
N ARG A 33 20.19 15.35 -26.72
CA ARG A 33 20.75 16.61 -26.23
C ARG A 33 21.73 16.40 -25.09
N GLU A 34 21.30 15.66 -24.08
CA GLU A 34 22.05 15.49 -22.81
C GLU A 34 22.84 14.17 -22.77
N GLY A 35 22.55 13.20 -23.65
CA GLY A 35 23.17 11.87 -23.65
C GLY A 35 22.57 10.89 -22.65
N TRP A 36 21.55 11.30 -21.88
CA TRP A 36 20.78 10.44 -20.95
C TRP A 36 19.32 10.88 -20.87
N ARG A 37 18.49 10.04 -20.27
CA ARG A 37 17.07 10.37 -20.02
C ARG A 37 16.87 10.68 -18.55
N LEU A 38 16.12 11.72 -18.26
CA LEU A 38 15.67 12.09 -16.92
C LEU A 38 14.20 12.50 -16.97
N LYS A 39 13.41 12.04 -16.01
CA LYS A 39 12.04 12.49 -15.82
C LYS A 39 11.90 13.24 -14.50
N ASN A 40 11.15 14.33 -14.52
CA ASN A 40 10.65 14.97 -13.32
C ASN A 40 9.28 14.35 -12.97
N LEU A 41 9.12 13.96 -11.70
CA LEU A 41 7.88 13.37 -11.16
C LEU A 41 7.28 14.35 -10.15
N SER A 42 6.01 14.71 -10.37
CA SER A 42 5.21 15.50 -9.42
C SER A 42 3.92 14.75 -9.15
N MET A 43 3.69 14.38 -7.89
CA MET A 43 2.52 13.59 -7.47
C MET A 43 2.34 13.66 -5.96
N GLY A 44 1.15 13.30 -5.47
CA GLY A 44 0.90 13.11 -4.04
C GLY A 44 1.55 11.85 -3.48
N SER A 45 1.80 11.82 -2.18
CA SER A 45 2.38 10.68 -1.45
C SER A 45 1.52 9.41 -1.53
N HIS A 46 0.19 9.54 -1.71
CA HIS A 46 -0.76 8.42 -1.82
C HIS A 46 -1.16 8.11 -3.28
N THR A 47 -0.26 8.41 -4.23
CA THR A 47 -0.51 8.15 -5.66
C THR A 47 -0.33 6.69 -6.03
N GLY A 48 -1.34 6.12 -6.72
CA GLY A 48 -1.30 4.75 -7.23
C GLY A 48 -1.23 3.71 -6.11
N THR A 49 -0.45 2.64 -6.30
CA THR A 49 -0.16 1.68 -5.22
C THR A 49 0.83 2.30 -4.26
N HIS A 50 0.45 2.42 -3.00
CA HIS A 50 1.18 3.18 -1.99
C HIS A 50 1.12 2.51 -0.62
N VAL A 51 1.87 3.03 0.33
CA VAL A 51 1.79 2.71 1.75
C VAL A 51 1.43 3.96 2.54
N ASP A 52 0.61 3.78 3.57
CA ASP A 52 0.25 4.80 4.54
C ASP A 52 1.10 4.65 5.80
N ALA A 53 1.77 5.74 6.20
CA ALA A 53 2.39 5.84 7.52
C ALA A 53 1.33 6.15 8.57
N PHE A 54 1.64 5.93 9.85
CA PHE A 54 0.70 6.22 10.94
C PHE A 54 0.34 7.70 11.00
N SER A 55 1.29 8.59 10.67
CA SER A 55 1.10 10.04 10.60
C SER A 55 0.07 10.51 9.57
N HIS A 56 -0.33 9.65 8.61
CA HIS A 56 -1.36 10.01 7.65
C HIS A 56 -2.70 10.36 8.31
N MET A 57 -3.08 9.63 9.35
CA MET A 57 -4.37 9.85 10.05
C MET A 57 -4.25 9.96 11.57
N ASP A 58 -3.03 9.96 12.12
CA ASP A 58 -2.73 10.17 13.52
C ASP A 58 -1.66 11.26 13.68
N LYS A 59 -2.03 12.39 14.31
CA LYS A 59 -1.12 13.51 14.58
C LYS A 59 0.10 13.15 15.41
N ASN A 60 0.03 12.07 16.20
CA ASN A 60 1.10 11.53 17.02
C ASN A 60 1.76 10.30 16.39
N GLY A 61 1.29 9.87 15.22
CA GLY A 61 1.79 8.71 14.51
C GLY A 61 3.19 8.92 13.93
N ASN A 62 3.99 7.86 13.90
CA ASN A 62 5.31 7.90 13.26
C ASN A 62 5.20 8.16 11.76
N THR A 63 6.10 9.01 11.27
CA THR A 63 6.34 9.27 9.84
C THR A 63 7.15 8.15 9.21
N LEU A 64 7.14 8.02 7.87
CA LEU A 64 7.78 6.92 7.13
C LEU A 64 9.26 6.74 7.47
N ASP A 65 10.00 7.84 7.61
CA ASP A 65 11.43 7.82 7.92
C ASP A 65 11.76 7.30 9.32
N LYS A 66 10.76 7.24 10.21
CA LYS A 66 10.85 6.73 11.59
C LYS A 66 10.29 5.32 11.76
N ILE A 67 9.59 4.79 10.76
CA ILE A 67 9.08 3.42 10.80
C ILE A 67 10.18 2.44 10.36
N PRO A 68 10.50 1.40 11.16
CA PRO A 68 11.52 0.41 10.81
C PRO A 68 11.17 -0.33 9.50
N PRO A 69 12.15 -0.63 8.62
CA PRO A 69 11.92 -1.26 7.32
C PRO A 69 11.23 -2.63 7.37
N ASP A 70 11.41 -3.39 8.46
CA ASP A 70 10.78 -4.71 8.68
C ASP A 70 9.24 -4.64 8.78
N LYS A 71 8.66 -3.45 8.95
CA LYS A 71 7.21 -3.22 8.91
C LYS A 71 6.63 -3.25 7.49
N PHE A 72 7.47 -3.13 6.46
CA PHE A 72 7.03 -2.99 5.08
C PHE A 72 7.10 -4.28 4.25
N PHE A 73 7.39 -5.42 4.88
CA PHE A 73 7.38 -6.73 4.22
C PHE A 73 7.09 -7.84 5.23
N GLY A 74 6.76 -9.01 4.71
CA GLY A 74 6.58 -10.19 5.56
C GLY A 74 5.65 -11.25 4.97
N PRO A 75 5.43 -12.35 5.70
CA PRO A 75 4.52 -13.39 5.30
C PRO A 75 3.07 -12.86 5.30
N ALA A 76 2.37 -13.06 4.18
CA ALA A 76 1.01 -12.57 3.97
C ALA A 76 0.08 -13.66 3.44
N VAL A 77 -1.23 -13.42 3.54
CA VAL A 77 -2.27 -14.32 3.04
C VAL A 77 -3.34 -13.50 2.32
N PHE A 78 -3.77 -13.99 1.17
CA PHE A 78 -4.90 -13.42 0.42
C PHE A 78 -6.22 -14.04 0.89
N LEU A 79 -7.14 -13.20 1.36
CA LEU A 79 -8.34 -13.59 2.10
C LEU A 79 -9.58 -12.81 1.66
N LYS A 80 -10.74 -13.27 2.15
CA LYS A 80 -11.99 -12.50 2.20
C LYS A 80 -12.25 -12.04 3.64
N SER A 81 -13.02 -10.96 3.80
CA SER A 81 -13.45 -10.44 5.12
C SER A 81 -14.22 -11.48 5.94
N THR A 82 -14.90 -12.41 5.27
CA THR A 82 -15.65 -13.51 5.90
C THR A 82 -14.78 -14.69 6.36
N ASP A 83 -13.52 -14.77 5.90
CA ASP A 83 -12.62 -15.85 6.28
C ASP A 83 -12.15 -15.71 7.75
N LYS A 84 -11.67 -16.81 8.34
CA LYS A 84 -10.92 -16.77 9.59
C LYS A 84 -9.56 -16.12 9.31
N LEU A 85 -9.23 -15.07 10.05
CA LEU A 85 -7.99 -14.33 9.88
C LEU A 85 -6.84 -15.06 10.60
N PRO A 86 -5.71 -15.35 9.93
CA PRO A 86 -4.53 -15.94 10.56
C PRO A 86 -3.78 -14.91 11.39
N ASN A 87 -3.22 -15.35 12.51
CA ASN A 87 -2.42 -14.49 13.39
C ASN A 87 -1.04 -14.20 12.80
N ASN A 88 -0.52 -12.99 13.08
CA ASN A 88 0.85 -12.58 12.77
C ASN A 88 1.21 -12.74 11.28
N LYS A 89 0.30 -12.34 10.41
CA LYS A 89 0.47 -12.31 8.95
C LYS A 89 0.01 -10.97 8.39
N GLY A 90 0.55 -10.59 7.24
CA GLY A 90 -0.08 -9.59 6.39
C GLY A 90 -1.41 -10.10 5.87
N LEU A 91 -2.47 -9.29 5.96
CA LEU A 91 -3.80 -9.64 5.49
C LEU A 91 -4.10 -8.87 4.21
N ILE A 92 -4.25 -9.56 3.08
CA ILE A 92 -4.54 -8.91 1.79
C ILE A 92 -5.98 -9.19 1.40
N PHE A 93 -6.74 -8.10 1.15
CA PHE A 93 -8.13 -8.14 0.75
C PHE A 93 -8.28 -7.69 -0.70
N GLY A 94 -8.99 -8.49 -1.50
CA GLY A 94 -9.24 -8.26 -2.92
C GLY A 94 -10.53 -7.48 -3.18
N LYS A 95 -11.38 -8.01 -4.09
CA LYS A 95 -12.74 -7.51 -4.29
C LYS A 95 -13.60 -7.95 -3.11
N ASP A 96 -13.70 -7.08 -2.12
CA ASP A 96 -14.34 -7.34 -0.84
C ASP A 96 -14.95 -6.06 -0.28
N ARG A 97 -15.66 -6.16 0.82
CA ARG A 97 -16.18 -5.04 1.58
C ARG A 97 -15.81 -5.18 3.04
N LEU A 98 -14.95 -4.30 3.51
CA LEU A 98 -14.62 -4.14 4.92
C LEU A 98 -15.52 -3.09 5.56
N ARG A 99 -15.76 -3.22 6.86
CA ARG A 99 -16.61 -2.31 7.62
C ARG A 99 -15.90 -1.91 8.90
N ILE A 100 -16.36 -0.83 9.53
CA ILE A 100 -15.78 -0.39 10.81
C ILE A 100 -15.90 -1.45 11.91
N GLU A 101 -16.93 -2.29 11.86
CA GLU A 101 -17.17 -3.39 12.79
C GLU A 101 -16.11 -4.49 12.68
N ASP A 102 -15.44 -4.62 11.53
CA ASP A 102 -14.35 -5.59 11.32
C ASP A 102 -13.08 -5.25 12.11
N PHE A 103 -12.98 -4.04 12.67
CA PHE A 103 -11.80 -3.58 13.41
C PHE A 103 -11.34 -4.57 14.47
N ASN A 104 -12.22 -4.97 15.39
CA ASN A 104 -11.86 -5.88 16.48
C ASN A 104 -11.40 -7.25 15.96
N LYS A 105 -12.06 -7.78 14.93
CA LYS A 105 -11.68 -9.03 14.26
C LYS A 105 -10.28 -8.93 13.66
N ILE A 106 -9.98 -7.82 12.96
CA ILE A 106 -8.67 -7.57 12.32
C ILE A 106 -7.58 -7.48 13.39
N ILE A 107 -7.77 -6.66 14.42
CA ILE A 107 -6.76 -6.44 15.47
C ILE A 107 -6.50 -7.71 16.29
N SER A 108 -7.53 -8.52 16.55
CA SER A 108 -7.38 -9.80 17.25
C SER A 108 -6.46 -10.78 16.52
N ALA A 109 -6.33 -10.67 15.20
CA ALA A 109 -5.39 -11.44 14.40
C ALA A 109 -3.94 -10.92 14.49
N LYS A 110 -3.69 -9.77 15.14
CA LYS A 110 -2.36 -9.13 15.26
C LYS A 110 -1.67 -9.03 13.89
N PRO A 111 -2.28 -8.37 12.89
CA PRO A 111 -1.74 -8.34 11.56
C PRO A 111 -0.39 -7.62 11.52
N LEU A 112 0.52 -8.09 10.67
CA LEU A 112 1.78 -7.39 10.41
C LEU A 112 1.51 -6.09 9.62
N PHE A 113 0.56 -6.14 8.71
CA PHE A 113 0.07 -5.04 7.88
C PHE A 113 -1.26 -5.45 7.20
N LEU A 114 -1.96 -4.49 6.61
CA LEU A 114 -3.04 -4.75 5.66
C LEU A 114 -2.62 -4.39 4.24
N GLY A 115 -3.04 -5.21 3.27
CA GLY A 115 -2.99 -4.89 1.84
C GLY A 115 -4.40 -4.78 1.29
N ILE A 116 -4.74 -3.63 0.72
CA ILE A 116 -6.08 -3.30 0.25
C ILE A 116 -6.05 -3.14 -1.28
N SER A 117 -6.81 -3.99 -1.97
CA SER A 117 -6.96 -3.87 -3.42
C SER A 117 -7.74 -2.61 -3.79
N ILE A 118 -7.44 -2.05 -4.96
CA ILE A 118 -8.21 -0.95 -5.57
C ILE A 118 -9.71 -1.28 -5.73
N ASN A 119 -10.07 -2.56 -5.73
CA ASN A 119 -11.45 -3.05 -5.86
C ASN A 119 -12.09 -3.39 -4.50
N CYS A 120 -11.42 -3.13 -3.38
CA CYS A 120 -11.96 -3.34 -2.04
C CYS A 120 -12.69 -2.08 -1.57
N ASP A 121 -13.91 -2.25 -1.05
CA ASP A 121 -14.62 -1.18 -0.33
C ASP A 121 -14.02 -1.10 1.08
N PHE A 122 -13.20 -0.07 1.31
CA PHE A 122 -12.44 0.13 2.55
C PHE A 122 -12.74 1.53 3.11
N PRO A 123 -13.55 1.63 4.17
CA PRO A 123 -14.03 2.91 4.63
C PRO A 123 -12.97 3.67 5.45
N VAL A 124 -12.86 4.98 5.22
CA VAL A 124 -11.94 5.90 5.90
C VAL A 124 -11.97 5.80 7.45
N PRO A 125 -13.13 5.63 8.11
CA PRO A 125 -13.15 5.44 9.58
C PRO A 125 -12.40 4.18 10.05
N LEU A 126 -12.45 3.08 9.29
CA LEU A 126 -11.71 1.86 9.61
C LEU A 126 -10.21 2.07 9.38
N GLU A 127 -9.83 2.65 8.26
CA GLU A 127 -8.46 3.01 7.92
C GLU A 127 -7.80 3.84 9.03
N ARG A 128 -8.43 4.95 9.40
CA ARG A 128 -7.97 5.82 10.49
C ARG A 128 -7.74 5.04 11.78
N LYS A 129 -8.71 4.23 12.19
CA LYS A 129 -8.64 3.46 13.43
C LYS A 129 -7.51 2.44 13.42
N LEU A 130 -7.25 1.81 12.27
CA LEU A 130 -6.15 0.85 12.09
C LEU A 130 -4.78 1.53 12.15
N LEU A 131 -4.60 2.66 11.46
CA LEU A 131 -3.37 3.45 11.50
C LEU A 131 -3.08 3.95 12.93
N GLN A 132 -4.09 4.46 13.64
CA GLN A 132 -3.97 4.86 15.05
C GLN A 132 -3.61 3.69 15.97
N PHE A 133 -3.98 2.47 15.60
CA PHE A 133 -3.63 1.25 16.34
C PHE A 133 -2.28 0.66 15.93
N GLY A 134 -1.55 1.31 15.03
CA GLY A 134 -0.20 0.92 14.60
C GLY A 134 -0.17 -0.16 13.53
N VAL A 135 -1.22 -0.30 12.72
CA VAL A 135 -1.26 -1.22 11.57
C VAL A 135 -0.90 -0.47 10.30
N ILE A 136 0.17 -0.87 9.63
CA ILE A 136 0.56 -0.35 8.29
C ILE A 136 -0.48 -0.78 7.26
N ILE A 137 -0.82 0.13 6.33
CA ILE A 137 -1.77 -0.13 5.26
C ILE A 137 -1.09 0.08 3.90
N PHE A 138 -1.22 -0.90 3.02
CA PHE A 138 -0.83 -0.81 1.62
C PHE A 138 -2.07 -0.65 0.77
N GLY A 139 -2.26 0.53 0.20
CA GLY A 139 -3.43 0.90 -0.58
C GLY A 139 -3.31 0.63 -2.08
N ASN A 140 -4.47 0.48 -2.72
CA ASN A 140 -4.61 0.42 -4.17
C ASN A 140 -3.80 -0.69 -4.86
N LEU A 141 -3.67 -1.87 -4.22
CA LEU A 141 -3.05 -3.03 -4.83
C LEU A 141 -3.86 -3.51 -6.04
N VAL A 142 -3.16 -3.94 -7.09
CA VAL A 142 -3.73 -4.55 -8.30
C VAL A 142 -3.29 -6.00 -8.44
N ASN A 143 -3.89 -6.78 -9.37
CA ASN A 143 -3.53 -8.18 -9.65
C ASN A 143 -3.63 -9.13 -8.44
N VAL A 144 -4.32 -8.74 -7.38
CA VAL A 144 -4.44 -9.58 -6.17
C VAL A 144 -5.17 -10.90 -6.42
N GLU A 145 -5.96 -10.99 -7.48
CA GLU A 145 -6.62 -12.22 -7.92
C GLU A 145 -5.64 -13.32 -8.39
N LYS A 146 -4.38 -12.93 -8.73
CA LYS A 146 -3.30 -13.85 -9.10
C LYS A 146 -2.60 -14.47 -7.88
N LEU A 147 -2.87 -13.95 -6.68
CA LEU A 147 -2.28 -14.48 -5.45
C LEU A 147 -2.85 -15.86 -5.08
N PRO A 148 -2.04 -16.73 -4.47
CA PRO A 148 -2.51 -18.03 -4.02
C PRO A 148 -3.51 -17.85 -2.88
N LYS A 149 -4.74 -18.35 -3.08
CA LYS A 149 -5.82 -18.22 -2.08
C LYS A 149 -5.48 -19.04 -0.83
N LYS A 150 -5.58 -18.41 0.35
CA LYS A 150 -5.40 -19.03 1.67
C LYS A 150 -4.05 -19.74 1.87
N LYS A 151 -3.05 -19.43 1.05
CA LYS A 151 -1.66 -19.88 1.21
C LYS A 151 -0.78 -18.70 1.61
N ILE A 152 0.28 -18.99 2.36
CA ILE A 152 1.26 -17.99 2.77
C ILE A 152 2.20 -17.71 1.58
N PHE A 153 2.48 -16.44 1.37
CA PHE A 153 3.51 -15.92 0.45
C PHE A 153 4.25 -14.76 1.11
N MET A 154 5.39 -14.38 0.56
CA MET A 154 6.11 -13.19 1.01
C MET A 154 5.62 -11.97 0.24
N PHE A 155 5.25 -10.93 0.97
CA PHE A 155 4.89 -9.60 0.45
C PHE A 155 6.03 -8.61 0.72
N TYR A 156 6.29 -7.72 -0.24
CA TYR A 156 7.25 -6.63 -0.13
C TYR A 156 6.62 -5.35 -0.67
N GLY A 157 6.68 -4.27 0.13
CA GLY A 157 6.11 -2.98 -0.23
C GLY A 157 6.93 -1.83 0.38
N LEU A 158 8.27 -1.84 0.19
CA LEU A 158 9.14 -0.84 0.79
C LEU A 158 8.90 0.56 0.17
N PRO A 159 8.69 1.58 1.02
CA PRO A 159 8.54 2.96 0.57
C PRO A 159 9.88 3.63 0.27
N LEU A 160 9.81 4.80 -0.35
CA LEU A 160 10.89 5.78 -0.29
C LEU A 160 11.04 6.30 1.13
N LYS A 161 12.27 6.52 1.59
CA LYS A 161 12.54 7.12 2.90
C LYS A 161 12.36 8.63 2.83
N ILE A 162 11.12 9.09 2.79
CA ILE A 162 10.76 10.50 2.75
C ILE A 162 10.79 11.06 4.17
N LYS A 163 11.56 12.12 4.39
CA LYS A 163 11.59 12.81 5.68
C LYS A 163 10.21 13.36 6.02
N ASP A 164 9.73 13.08 7.23
CA ASP A 164 8.41 13.46 7.73
C ASP A 164 7.25 13.01 6.81
N GLY A 165 7.47 11.94 6.01
CA GLY A 165 6.50 11.43 5.04
C GLY A 165 5.30 10.76 5.72
N ASP A 166 4.12 11.05 5.20
CA ASP A 166 2.83 10.48 5.61
C ASP A 166 2.44 9.23 4.79
N GLY A 167 3.07 9.06 3.63
CA GLY A 167 2.89 7.94 2.71
C GLY A 167 3.92 7.97 1.58
N SER A 168 3.94 6.93 0.77
CA SER A 168 4.81 6.84 -0.41
C SER A 168 4.24 5.87 -1.45
N PRO A 169 4.30 6.20 -2.75
CA PRO A 169 4.18 5.20 -3.80
C PRO A 169 5.22 4.10 -3.61
N ILE A 170 4.83 2.85 -3.91
CA ILE A 170 5.68 1.67 -3.75
C ILE A 170 5.66 0.78 -4.99
N ARG A 171 6.65 -0.10 -5.14
CA ARG A 171 6.57 -1.28 -5.97
C ARG A 171 6.20 -2.48 -5.09
N ALA A 172 4.90 -2.76 -4.96
CA ALA A 172 4.42 -3.90 -4.20
C ALA A 172 4.57 -5.20 -5.00
N VAL A 173 5.18 -6.21 -4.40
CA VAL A 173 5.34 -7.53 -5.02
C VAL A 173 5.04 -8.66 -4.03
N ALA A 174 4.50 -9.75 -4.56
CA ALA A 174 4.34 -11.00 -3.82
C ALA A 174 5.21 -12.08 -4.45
N ILE A 175 5.82 -12.94 -3.60
CA ILE A 175 6.71 -14.03 -4.01
C ILE A 175 6.28 -15.34 -3.36
N TYR A 176 6.09 -16.40 -4.16
CA TYR A 176 5.76 -17.78 -3.73
C TYR A 176 6.29 -18.84 -4.67
#